data_aef8a9a8e15b6360996fb94a47aa5220
#
_entry.id   aef8a9a8e15b6360996fb94a47aa5220
#
_cell.length_a   1.000
_cell.length_b   1.000
_cell.length_c   1.000
_cell.angle_alpha   90.00
_cell.angle_beta   90.00
_cell.angle_gamma   90.00
#
_symmetry.space_group_name_H-M   'P 1'
#
loop_
_entity.id
_entity.type
_entity.pdbx_description
1 polymer ?
#
loop_
_entity_poly.entity_id
_entity_poly.type
_entity_poly.pdbx_seq_one_letter_code
_entity_poly.pdbx_strand_id
1 'polypeptide(L)'
;MEYRRKRNGRKLNRSVDHRIVANTSGVVSSYLPNIADLVTYGHITVGVLRPTGCIAIATDGDQTLAMLLRRPDETMAQLLARLDQAINKAVMEDIYTDEINSPA
;
A
#
# COMPACT_ATOMS: atom_id res chain seq x y z
N MET A 1 14.78 10.93 -0.99
CA MET A 1 14.47 11.29 -0.67
C MET A 1 14.45 11.26 0.38
N GLU A 2 14.50 11.22 0.71
CA GLU A 2 14.47 11.31 1.46
C GLU A 2 13.79 11.29 2.33
N TYR A 3 13.25 11.30 2.44
CA TYR A 3 12.55 11.32 3.26
C TYR A 3 12.40 10.19 3.94
N ARG A 4 12.65 9.53 3.77
CA ARG A 4 12.54 8.51 4.09
C ARG A 4 13.01 8.11 5.25
N ARG A 5 13.33 8.33 5.76
CA ARG A 5 13.65 8.03 6.74
C ARG A 5 13.55 8.56 7.80
N LYS A 6 13.25 9.28 7.89
CA LYS A 6 13.14 9.83 8.68
C LYS A 6 12.39 9.95 9.39
N ARG A 7 11.95 10.00 9.31
CA ARG A 7 11.20 10.29 9.76
C ARG A 7 10.72 9.98 10.70
N ASN A 8 10.95 9.67 10.44
CA ASN A 8 10.52 9.48 11.01
C ASN A 8 10.07 9.39 11.86
N GLY A 9 10.03 9.47 11.83
CA GLY A 9 9.52 9.66 12.53
C GLY A 9 9.32 9.08 13.36
N ARG A 10 9.17 9.03 13.14
CA ARG A 10 8.91 8.62 13.67
C ARG A 10 8.69 8.22 14.71
N LYS A 11 8.48 8.19 15.10
CA LYS A 11 8.32 7.85 16.08
C LYS A 11 7.43 8.11 17.00
N LEU A 12 6.99 8.72 16.84
CA LEU A 12 6.24 9.30 17.47
C LEU A 12 5.24 8.73 18.31
N ASN A 13 4.25 8.79 18.59
CA ASN A 13 3.05 8.35 19.23
C ASN A 13 2.91 6.88 19.42
N ARG A 14 3.84 6.16 19.08
CA ARG A 14 3.72 4.72 19.03
C ARG A 14 3.57 4.08 20.38
N SER A 15 3.96 4.73 21.43
CA SER A 15 3.89 4.09 22.73
C SER A 15 2.46 3.85 23.18
N VAL A 16 1.55 4.74 22.83
CA VAL A 16 0.17 4.63 23.25
C VAL A 16 -0.54 3.49 22.57
N ASP A 17 -0.39 3.42 21.28
CA ASP A 17 -1.10 2.44 20.47
C ASP A 17 -0.27 1.22 20.16
N HIS A 18 0.83 1.10 20.84
CA HIS A 18 1.82 0.10 20.47
C HIS A 18 1.28 -1.33 20.44
N ARG A 19 0.55 -1.73 21.46
CA ARG A 19 0.06 -3.10 21.52
C ARG A 19 -0.98 -3.38 20.43
N ILE A 20 -1.86 -2.43 20.21
CA ILE A 20 -2.89 -2.60 19.19
C ILE A 20 -2.26 -2.64 17.82
N VAL A 21 -1.33 -1.74 17.59
CA VAL A 21 -0.63 -1.69 16.31
C VAL A 21 0.15 -2.98 16.08
N ALA A 22 0.79 -3.50 17.12
CA ALA A 22 1.56 -4.73 16.98
C ALA A 22 0.68 -5.90 16.60
N ASN A 23 -0.51 -6.03 17.22
CA ASN A 23 -1.43 -7.09 16.88
C ASN A 23 -1.91 -6.96 15.44
N THR A 24 -2.27 -5.75 15.06
CA THR A 24 -2.72 -5.49 13.70
C THR A 24 -1.60 -5.77 12.70
N SER A 25 -0.39 -5.35 13.03
CA SER A 25 0.75 -5.58 12.17
C SER A 25 1.02 -7.06 11.97
N GLY A 26 0.84 -7.87 13.03
CA GLY A 26 1.02 -9.29 12.92
C GLY A 26 0.07 -9.93 11.92
N VAL A 27 -1.20 -9.54 11.96
CA VAL A 27 -2.21 -10.04 11.03
C VAL A 27 -1.89 -9.59 9.62
N VAL A 28 -1.63 -8.30 9.44
CA VAL A 28 -1.34 -7.76 8.11
C VAL A 28 -0.06 -8.35 7.55
N SER A 29 0.97 -8.51 8.38
CA SER A 29 2.23 -9.08 7.93
C SER A 29 2.07 -10.50 7.44
N SER A 30 1.15 -11.28 8.03
CA SER A 30 0.93 -12.66 7.63
C SER A 30 0.27 -12.76 6.26
N TYR A 31 -0.70 -11.89 5.98
CA TYR A 31 -1.48 -11.97 4.76
C TYR A 31 -1.07 -10.95 3.70
N LEU A 32 -0.56 -9.80 4.14
CA LEU A 32 -0.20 -8.71 3.24
C LEU A 32 1.16 -8.16 3.65
N PRO A 33 2.21 -8.98 3.53
CA PRO A 33 3.53 -8.58 4.03
C PRO A 33 4.13 -7.37 3.31
N ASN A 34 3.83 -7.21 2.04
CA ASN A 34 4.39 -6.09 1.29
C ASN A 34 3.71 -4.78 1.65
N ILE A 35 2.40 -4.83 1.89
CA ILE A 35 1.68 -3.65 2.36
C ILE A 35 2.15 -3.30 3.78
N ALA A 36 2.28 -4.31 4.65
CA ALA A 36 2.74 -4.08 6.01
C ALA A 36 4.08 -3.39 6.04
N ASP A 37 4.99 -3.80 5.17
CA ASP A 37 6.31 -3.20 5.10
C ASP A 37 6.24 -1.78 4.54
N LEU A 38 5.50 -1.60 3.46
CA LEU A 38 5.44 -0.31 2.79
C LEU A 38 4.88 0.79 3.68
N VAL A 39 3.85 0.50 4.47
CA VAL A 39 3.23 1.56 5.27
C VAL A 39 4.13 2.09 6.37
N THR A 40 5.27 1.48 6.60
CA THR A 40 6.23 2.01 7.57
C THR A 40 6.98 3.23 7.03
N TYR A 41 6.99 3.41 5.72
CA TYR A 41 7.67 4.56 5.11
C TYR A 41 6.92 5.16 3.91
N GLY A 42 5.87 4.52 3.47
CA GLY A 42 5.11 5.00 2.32
C GLY A 42 3.63 5.12 2.64
N HIS A 43 2.83 5.14 1.60
CA HIS A 43 1.39 5.35 1.75
C HIS A 43 0.58 4.38 0.91
N ILE A 44 -0.56 3.99 1.47
CA ILE A 44 -1.56 3.21 0.77
C ILE A 44 -2.84 4.05 0.75
N THR A 45 -3.44 4.21 -0.40
CA THR A 45 -4.69 4.93 -0.54
C THR A 45 -5.71 4.00 -1.17
N VAL A 46 -6.84 3.82 -0.51
CA VAL A 46 -7.93 3.01 -1.04
C VAL A 46 -9.20 3.82 -0.92
N GLY A 47 -9.96 3.91 -2.01
CA GLY A 47 -11.20 4.66 -1.96
C GLY A 47 -11.67 5.03 -3.35
N VAL A 48 -12.69 5.85 -3.39
CA VAL A 48 -13.29 6.26 -4.66
C VAL A 48 -12.56 7.48 -5.23
N LEU A 49 -12.17 7.35 -6.49
CA LEU A 49 -11.56 8.45 -7.24
C LEU A 49 -12.44 8.67 -8.46
N ARG A 50 -13.17 9.77 -8.48
CA ARG A 50 -14.09 10.05 -9.57
C ARG A 50 -13.36 10.61 -10.78
N PRO A 51 -13.78 10.25 -11.97
CA PRO A 51 -14.86 9.32 -12.32
C PRO A 51 -14.41 7.87 -12.43
N THR A 52 -13.19 7.58 -12.03
CA THR A 52 -12.56 6.29 -12.26
C THR A 52 -13.21 5.14 -11.48
N GLY A 53 -13.56 5.39 -10.21
CA GLY A 53 -14.15 4.37 -9.38
C GLY A 53 -13.28 4.08 -8.17
N CYS A 54 -13.44 2.91 -7.58
CA CYS A 54 -12.68 2.54 -6.42
C CYS A 54 -11.26 2.11 -6.83
N ILE A 55 -10.27 2.72 -6.21
CA ILE A 55 -8.88 2.49 -6.56
C ILE A 55 -8.06 2.10 -5.34
N ALA A 56 -6.90 1.54 -5.59
CA ALA A 56 -5.93 1.25 -4.54
C ALA A 56 -4.56 1.67 -5.08
N ILE A 57 -3.91 2.57 -4.37
CA ILE A 57 -2.64 3.12 -4.79
C ILE A 57 -1.60 2.94 -3.71
N ALA A 58 -0.41 2.51 -4.11
CA ALA A 58 0.73 2.36 -3.22
C ALA A 58 1.86 3.26 -3.70
N THR A 59 2.40 4.05 -2.78
CA THR A 59 3.52 4.94 -3.09
C THR A 59 4.55 4.87 -1.96
N ASP A 60 5.82 4.98 -2.34
CA ASP A 60 6.89 4.95 -1.35
C ASP A 60 7.34 6.36 -0.95
N GLY A 61 6.62 7.38 -1.41
CA GLY A 61 6.96 8.75 -1.10
C GLY A 61 7.66 9.44 -2.25
N ASP A 62 8.38 8.69 -3.06
CA ASP A 62 9.08 9.24 -4.21
C ASP A 62 8.38 8.90 -5.50
N GLN A 63 7.81 7.72 -5.55
CA GLN A 63 7.15 7.27 -6.77
C GLN A 63 6.00 6.35 -6.43
N THR A 64 5.08 6.23 -7.37
CA THR A 64 3.95 5.33 -7.24
C THR A 64 4.39 3.94 -7.66
N LEU A 65 4.19 2.98 -6.78
CA LEU A 65 4.59 1.61 -7.04
C LEU A 65 3.49 0.81 -7.74
N ALA A 66 2.25 1.10 -7.42
CA ALA A 66 1.13 0.38 -8.01
C ALA A 66 -0.12 1.22 -7.95
N MET A 67 -0.92 1.15 -9.00
CA MET A 67 -2.21 1.84 -9.09
C MET A 67 -3.21 0.83 -9.64
N LEU A 68 -4.12 0.37 -8.80
CA LEU A 68 -5.08 -0.64 -9.18
C LEU A 68 -6.51 -0.10 -9.23
N LEU A 69 -7.29 -0.62 -10.15
CA LEU A 69 -8.70 -0.31 -10.25
C LEU A 69 -9.48 -1.53 -9.76
N ARG A 70 -10.35 -1.34 -8.78
CA ARG A 70 -11.13 -2.42 -8.23
C ARG A 70 -12.04 -3.00 -9.30
N ARG A 71 -12.06 -4.30 -9.41
CA ARG A 71 -12.90 -4.99 -10.39
C ARG A 71 -14.32 -5.14 -9.86
N PRO A 72 -15.31 -5.30 -10.75
CA PRO A 72 -16.72 -5.31 -10.35
C PRO A 72 -17.07 -6.27 -9.22
N ASP A 73 -16.52 -7.46 -9.24
CA ASP A 73 -16.86 -8.44 -8.22
C ASP A 73 -15.78 -8.65 -7.18
N GLU A 74 -14.81 -7.78 -7.18
CA GLU A 74 -13.67 -7.93 -6.31
C GLU A 74 -13.99 -7.42 -4.90
N THR A 75 -13.70 -8.26 -3.91
CA THR A 75 -13.86 -7.86 -2.51
C THR A 75 -12.68 -6.97 -2.13
N MET A 76 -12.82 -6.25 -1.03
CA MET A 76 -11.71 -5.44 -0.52
C MET A 76 -10.49 -6.31 -0.22
N ALA A 77 -10.71 -7.49 0.36
CA ALA A 77 -9.60 -8.39 0.65
C ALA A 77 -8.87 -8.81 -0.62
N GLN A 78 -9.62 -9.08 -1.68
CA GLN A 78 -9.01 -9.45 -2.95
C GLN A 78 -8.24 -8.30 -3.56
N LEU A 79 -8.79 -7.09 -3.48
CA LEU A 79 -8.10 -5.91 -3.99
C LEU A 79 -6.79 -5.68 -3.25
N LEU A 80 -6.82 -5.78 -1.93
CA LEU A 80 -5.60 -5.60 -1.15
C LEU A 80 -4.58 -6.69 -1.40
N ALA A 81 -5.04 -7.92 -1.65
CA ALA A 81 -4.12 -9.01 -1.99
C ALA A 81 -3.44 -8.72 -3.34
N ARG A 82 -4.19 -8.21 -4.30
CA ARG A 82 -3.60 -7.82 -5.58
C ARG A 82 -2.61 -6.68 -5.40
N LEU A 83 -2.96 -5.72 -4.56
CA LEU A 83 -2.05 -4.60 -4.30
C LEU A 83 -0.76 -5.09 -3.66
N ASP A 84 -0.88 -6.01 -2.73
CA ASP A 84 0.30 -6.59 -2.07
C ASP A 84 1.24 -7.22 -3.08
N GLN A 85 0.69 -7.99 -4.02
CA GLN A 85 1.47 -8.61 -5.08
C GLN A 85 2.10 -7.56 -5.99
N ALA A 86 1.34 -6.52 -6.32
CA ALA A 86 1.85 -5.47 -7.19
C ALA A 86 3.00 -4.71 -6.55
N ILE A 87 2.93 -4.49 -5.24
CA ILE A 87 4.01 -3.86 -4.51
C ILE A 87 5.25 -4.73 -4.56
N ASN A 88 5.06 -6.04 -4.38
CA ASN A 88 6.19 -6.96 -4.43
C ASN A 88 6.88 -6.92 -5.79
N LYS A 89 6.10 -6.88 -6.87
CA LYS A 89 6.67 -6.80 -8.21
C LYS A 89 7.45 -5.51 -8.42
N ALA A 90 6.92 -4.40 -7.89
CA ALA A 90 7.61 -3.12 -8.03
C ALA A 90 8.94 -3.13 -7.29
N VAL A 91 8.93 -3.65 -6.07
CA VAL A 91 10.12 -3.63 -5.22
C VAL A 91 11.15 -4.65 -5.67
N MET A 92 10.72 -5.85 -6.00
CA MET A 92 11.63 -6.93 -6.30
C MET A 92 12.01 -7.04 -7.78
N GLU A 93 11.14 -6.60 -8.67
CA GLU A 93 11.33 -6.80 -10.10
C GLU A 93 11.27 -5.53 -10.92
N ASP A 94 11.07 -4.38 -10.28
CA ASP A 94 10.93 -3.10 -10.97
C ASP A 94 9.78 -3.10 -11.97
N ILE A 95 8.74 -3.88 -11.68
CA ILE A 95 7.54 -3.91 -12.52
C ILE A 95 6.46 -3.09 -11.82
N TYR A 96 6.06 -2.00 -12.45
CA TYR A 96 5.09 -1.07 -11.89
C TYR A 96 3.74 -1.26 -12.56
N THR A 97 2.71 -1.49 -11.75
CA THR A 97 1.37 -1.76 -12.25
C THR A 97 0.54 -0.48 -12.25
N ASP A 98 -0.05 -0.15 -13.39
CA ASP A 98 -0.89 1.04 -13.49
C ASP A 98 -2.15 0.67 -14.27
N GLU A 99 -3.24 0.43 -13.56
CA GLU A 99 -4.52 0.10 -14.17
C GLU A 99 -5.40 1.31 -14.36
N ILE A 100 -4.94 2.47 -13.90
CA ILE A 100 -5.74 3.69 -13.94
C ILE A 100 -5.41 4.53 -15.17
N ASN A 101 -4.13 4.77 -15.41
CA ASN A 101 -3.69 5.60 -16.52
C ASN A 101 -3.36 4.80 -17.76
N SER A 102 -3.04 3.55 -17.59
CA SER A 102 -2.71 2.70 -18.70
C SER A 102 -3.97 2.22 -19.38
N PRO A 103 -4.07 2.39 -20.67
CA PRO A 103 -5.30 2.01 -21.38
C PRO A 103 -5.47 0.52 -21.53
N ALA A 104 -4.63 -0.22 -21.19
CA ALA A 104 -4.75 -1.62 -21.35
C ALA A 104 -5.32 -2.37 -21.72
#